data_7077413145bfc0b7d5dcd7cc3be2154b
#
_entry.id   7077413145bfc0b7d5dcd7cc3be2154b
#
_cell.length_a   1.000
_cell.length_b   1.000
_cell.length_c   1.000
_cell.angle_alpha   90.00
_cell.angle_beta   90.00
_cell.angle_gamma   90.00
#
_symmetry.space_group_name_H-M   'P 1'
#
loop_
_entity.id
_entity.type
_entity.pdbx_description
1 polymer ?
#
loop_
_entity_poly.entity_id
_entity_poly.type
_entity_poly.pdbx_seq_one_letter_code
_entity_poly.pdbx_strand_id
1 'polypeptide(L)'
;MKIKSMYSVVMLTALTGCGLMEVGKTQSVSFSSNIDETTIFDRDGRVVCATPCEIELNRQKNDLYFVAKKAGYVNRPFFLTVVPEKSFFKHMLTSNVTFSPATTVDLATGAAYEYEPAKIYVHMIEKGSAEDLEQQRNEQEIRRFFMLNYDDLKAESSVGRGEKTKTLAQMMNIPENELAHKIEQTGGKESGANELVQTYRRAVTTNR
;
A
#
# COMPACT_ATOMS: atom_id res chain seq x y z
N MET A 1 8.94 -40.69 50.07
CA MET A 1 9.89 -40.66 48.95
C MET A 1 9.14 -40.94 47.66
N LYS A 2 8.74 -39.90 46.86
CA LYS A 2 8.25 -39.98 45.46
C LYS A 2 7.62 -38.63 45.06
N ILE A 3 8.45 -37.56 44.99
CA ILE A 3 8.00 -36.24 44.48
C ILE A 3 8.94 -35.73 43.34
N LYS A 4 9.75 -36.58 42.77
CA LYS A 4 10.74 -36.19 41.73
C LYS A 4 10.32 -36.45 40.27
N SER A 5 9.10 -36.98 40.04
CA SER A 5 8.69 -37.37 38.67
C SER A 5 7.65 -36.47 38.02
N MET A 6 7.20 -35.38 38.66
CA MET A 6 6.10 -34.55 38.13
C MET A 6 6.55 -33.23 37.46
N TYR A 7 7.84 -32.90 37.57
CA TYR A 7 8.37 -31.67 36.98
C TYR A 7 8.89 -31.82 35.54
N SER A 8 8.99 -33.05 35.05
CA SER A 8 9.59 -33.29 33.67
C SER A 8 8.58 -33.25 32.54
N VAL A 9 7.27 -33.25 32.82
CA VAL A 9 6.23 -33.26 31.77
C VAL A 9 5.72 -31.88 31.41
N VAL A 10 5.92 -30.86 32.25
CA VAL A 10 5.40 -29.49 32.01
C VAL A 10 6.31 -28.66 31.09
N MET A 11 7.54 -29.08 30.81
CA MET A 11 8.50 -28.30 30.07
C MET A 11 8.53 -28.58 28.52
N LEU A 12 7.67 -29.48 28.02
CA LEU A 12 7.71 -29.91 26.59
C LEU A 12 6.55 -29.37 25.72
N THR A 13 5.67 -28.54 26.28
CA THR A 13 4.51 -28.00 25.51
C THR A 13 4.61 -26.54 25.13
N ALA A 14 5.78 -25.90 25.27
CA ALA A 14 5.94 -24.46 25.06
C ALA A 14 6.54 -24.06 23.69
N LEU A 15 6.62 -24.97 22.70
CA LEU A 15 7.30 -24.71 21.42
C LEU A 15 6.42 -24.89 20.17
N THR A 16 5.14 -24.57 20.27
CA THR A 16 4.30 -24.45 19.07
C THR A 16 3.93 -22.99 18.80
N GLY A 17 4.96 -22.18 18.51
CA GLY A 17 4.77 -20.88 17.87
C GLY A 17 4.55 -21.11 16.38
N CYS A 18 3.29 -21.26 15.95
CA CYS A 18 2.96 -21.70 14.58
C CYS A 18 3.20 -20.62 13.49
N GLY A 19 3.11 -19.34 13.78
CA GLY A 19 3.10 -18.30 12.74
C GLY A 19 4.48 -17.97 12.17
N LEU A 20 5.48 -17.79 13.03
CA LEU A 20 6.88 -17.48 12.62
C LEU A 20 7.57 -18.63 11.87
N MET A 21 7.12 -19.86 12.11
CA MET A 21 7.66 -21.05 11.43
C MET A 21 7.01 -21.32 10.06
N GLU A 22 5.75 -20.91 9.86
CA GLU A 22 4.99 -21.24 8.66
C GLU A 22 5.07 -20.16 7.57
N VAL A 23 5.10 -18.88 7.96
CA VAL A 23 5.00 -17.74 7.02
C VAL A 23 6.32 -16.98 6.89
N GLY A 24 7.23 -17.08 7.86
CA GLY A 24 8.52 -16.38 7.87
C GLY A 24 8.40 -14.87 8.18
N LYS A 25 9.54 -14.24 8.40
CA LYS A 25 9.66 -12.80 8.68
C LYS A 25 9.79 -11.96 7.43
N THR A 26 10.05 -12.58 6.28
CA THR A 26 10.30 -11.90 5.01
C THR A 26 9.29 -12.34 3.97
N GLN A 27 9.17 -11.54 2.93
CA GLN A 27 8.39 -11.82 1.75
C GLN A 27 9.18 -11.42 0.52
N SER A 28 9.23 -12.32 -0.47
CA SER A 28 9.79 -12.00 -1.77
C SER A 28 8.83 -11.12 -2.56
N VAL A 29 9.35 -10.02 -3.11
CA VAL A 29 8.62 -9.08 -3.97
C VAL A 29 9.42 -8.84 -5.24
N SER A 30 8.77 -8.98 -6.39
CA SER A 30 9.40 -8.77 -7.69
C SER A 30 8.94 -7.45 -8.34
N PHE A 31 9.90 -6.73 -8.89
CA PHE A 31 9.68 -5.48 -9.63
C PHE A 31 10.06 -5.66 -11.10
N SER A 32 9.18 -5.23 -11.98
CA SER A 32 9.40 -5.18 -13.43
C SER A 32 8.91 -3.87 -14.01
N SER A 33 9.37 -3.50 -15.19
CA SER A 33 8.88 -2.31 -15.90
C SER A 33 8.94 -2.52 -17.42
N ASN A 34 8.27 -1.63 -18.17
CA ASN A 34 8.36 -1.59 -19.62
C ASN A 34 9.73 -1.09 -20.12
N ILE A 35 10.56 -0.53 -19.25
CA ILE A 35 11.91 -0.06 -19.55
C ILE A 35 12.89 -0.76 -18.63
N ASP A 36 13.82 -1.51 -19.21
CA ASP A 36 14.86 -2.22 -18.46
C ASP A 36 15.76 -1.27 -17.68
N GLU A 37 16.36 -1.81 -16.60
CA GLU A 37 17.24 -1.05 -15.70
C GLU A 37 16.58 0.20 -15.10
N THR A 38 15.26 0.18 -14.89
CA THR A 38 14.58 1.21 -14.11
C THR A 38 14.97 1.05 -12.64
N THR A 39 15.54 2.07 -12.04
CA THR A 39 16.02 2.03 -10.65
C THR A 39 14.87 2.28 -9.69
N ILE A 40 14.70 1.40 -8.71
CA ILE A 40 13.72 1.50 -7.63
C ILE A 40 14.41 2.10 -6.40
N PHE A 41 13.81 3.13 -5.83
CA PHE A 41 14.26 3.81 -4.62
C PHE A 41 13.23 3.62 -3.51
N ASP A 42 13.73 3.51 -2.28
CA ASP A 42 12.89 3.54 -1.07
C ASP A 42 12.49 4.98 -0.69
N ARG A 43 11.74 5.10 0.43
CA ARG A 43 11.30 6.39 0.98
C ARG A 43 12.47 7.32 1.35
N ASP A 44 13.61 6.75 1.74
CA ASP A 44 14.80 7.50 2.16
C ASP A 44 15.68 7.89 0.96
N GLY A 45 15.29 7.50 -0.26
CA GLY A 45 16.05 7.74 -1.48
C GLY A 45 17.22 6.79 -1.70
N ARG A 46 17.26 5.65 -0.98
CA ARG A 46 18.28 4.62 -1.19
C ARG A 46 17.85 3.74 -2.36
N VAL A 47 18.83 3.31 -3.14
CA VAL A 47 18.62 2.35 -4.23
C VAL A 47 18.27 0.99 -3.62
N VAL A 48 17.15 0.44 -4.05
CA VAL A 48 16.69 -0.89 -3.67
C VAL A 48 17.16 -1.93 -4.68
N CYS A 49 16.85 -1.71 -5.96
CA CYS A 49 17.28 -2.56 -7.07
C CYS A 49 17.06 -1.87 -8.42
N ALA A 50 17.50 -2.51 -9.52
CA ALA A 50 17.16 -2.13 -10.89
C ALA A 50 16.30 -3.23 -11.55
N THR A 51 15.23 -2.85 -12.24
CA THR A 51 14.30 -3.79 -12.87
C THR A 51 14.91 -4.52 -14.09
N PRO A 52 14.59 -5.81 -14.34
CA PRO A 52 13.79 -6.66 -13.46
C PRO A 52 14.57 -7.13 -12.24
N CYS A 53 13.96 -7.15 -11.07
CA CYS A 53 14.60 -7.62 -9.85
C CYS A 53 13.60 -8.26 -8.89
N GLU A 54 14.14 -9.07 -7.98
CA GLU A 54 13.41 -9.69 -6.89
C GLU A 54 14.15 -9.43 -5.58
N ILE A 55 13.45 -9.02 -4.55
CA ILE A 55 14.03 -8.69 -3.25
C ILE A 55 13.23 -9.29 -2.11
N GLU A 56 13.93 -9.57 -1.02
CA GLU A 56 13.35 -10.01 0.25
C GLU A 56 13.04 -8.79 1.14
N LEU A 57 11.78 -8.56 1.46
CA LEU A 57 11.33 -7.49 2.35
C LEU A 57 10.91 -8.05 3.70
N ASN A 58 11.35 -7.40 4.78
CA ASN A 58 10.84 -7.72 6.11
C ASN A 58 9.35 -7.36 6.20
N ARG A 59 8.54 -8.31 6.67
CA ARG A 59 7.12 -8.09 6.94
C ARG A 59 6.94 -7.09 8.06
N GLN A 60 6.05 -6.13 7.90
CA GLN A 60 5.74 -5.11 8.90
C GLN A 60 4.29 -4.60 8.74
N LYS A 61 3.85 -3.74 9.66
CA LYS A 61 2.47 -3.26 9.72
C LYS A 61 2.19 -2.03 8.84
N ASN A 62 3.22 -1.45 8.26
CA ASN A 62 3.10 -0.20 7.51
C ASN A 62 3.33 -0.43 6.02
N ASP A 63 2.57 0.30 5.22
CA ASP A 63 2.79 0.35 3.78
C ASP A 63 4.20 0.83 3.46
N LEU A 64 4.78 0.26 2.41
CA LEU A 64 6.09 0.67 1.92
C LEU A 64 5.93 1.59 0.71
N TYR A 65 6.67 2.67 0.71
CA TYR A 65 6.72 3.64 -0.38
C TYR A 65 7.98 3.47 -1.21
N PHE A 66 7.80 3.41 -2.51
CA PHE A 66 8.89 3.32 -3.48
C PHE A 66 8.72 4.35 -4.60
N VAL A 67 9.82 4.67 -5.27
CA VAL A 67 9.83 5.51 -6.46
C VAL A 67 10.68 4.86 -7.54
N ALA A 68 10.09 4.59 -8.68
CA ALA A 68 10.81 4.16 -9.87
C ALA A 68 11.34 5.39 -10.63
N LYS A 69 12.62 5.36 -11.01
CA LYS A 69 13.29 6.45 -11.73
C LYS A 69 14.14 5.89 -12.87
N LYS A 70 14.08 6.57 -14.01
CA LYS A 70 14.95 6.37 -15.17
C LYS A 70 15.20 7.71 -15.85
N ALA A 71 16.41 7.94 -16.33
CA ALA A 71 16.73 9.18 -17.07
C ALA A 71 15.85 9.31 -18.31
N GLY A 72 15.28 10.49 -18.55
CA GLY A 72 14.34 10.74 -19.65
C GLY A 72 12.88 10.35 -19.37
N TYR A 73 12.59 9.72 -18.25
CA TYR A 73 11.24 9.25 -17.88
C TYR A 73 10.68 9.99 -16.67
N VAL A 74 9.35 9.98 -16.56
CA VAL A 74 8.63 10.54 -15.40
C VAL A 74 8.85 9.63 -14.19
N ASN A 75 9.19 10.22 -13.04
CA ASN A 75 9.31 9.46 -11.80
C ASN A 75 7.94 8.89 -11.39
N ARG A 76 7.89 7.59 -11.08
CA ARG A 76 6.66 6.88 -10.73
C ARG A 76 6.70 6.44 -9.26
N PRO A 77 5.97 7.13 -8.38
CA PRO A 77 5.77 6.67 -7.01
C PRO A 77 4.73 5.54 -6.97
N PHE A 78 4.97 4.55 -6.11
CA PHE A 78 4.02 3.47 -5.83
C PHE A 78 4.16 2.95 -4.40
N PHE A 79 3.18 2.17 -3.96
CA PHE A 79 3.11 1.62 -2.62
C PHE A 79 2.95 0.10 -2.68
N LEU A 80 3.53 -0.57 -1.71
CA LEU A 80 3.15 -1.91 -1.30
C LEU A 80 2.22 -1.77 -0.12
N THR A 81 0.97 -2.19 -0.30
CA THR A 81 -0.03 -2.12 0.76
C THR A 81 0.10 -3.34 1.66
N VAL A 82 0.01 -3.11 2.96
CA VAL A 82 -0.02 -4.18 3.96
C VAL A 82 -1.43 -4.74 4.07
N VAL A 83 -1.56 -6.04 3.89
CA VAL A 83 -2.82 -6.76 4.10
C VAL A 83 -2.63 -7.87 5.13
N PRO A 84 -3.71 -8.27 5.83
CA PRO A 84 -3.67 -9.43 6.71
C PRO A 84 -3.31 -10.70 5.93
N GLU A 85 -2.33 -11.46 6.39
CA GLU A 85 -1.94 -12.73 5.77
C GLU A 85 -3.09 -13.75 5.91
N LYS A 86 -3.56 -14.27 4.77
CA LYS A 86 -4.81 -15.04 4.68
C LYS A 86 -4.74 -16.37 5.43
N SER A 87 -3.59 -17.04 5.41
CA SER A 87 -3.43 -18.34 6.10
C SER A 87 -3.40 -18.15 7.61
N PHE A 88 -2.72 -17.12 8.11
CA PHE A 88 -2.65 -16.78 9.52
C PHE A 88 -4.06 -16.54 10.11
N PHE A 89 -4.86 -15.71 9.47
CA PHE A 89 -6.20 -15.40 9.94
C PHE A 89 -7.17 -16.59 9.78
N LYS A 90 -7.02 -17.40 8.73
CA LYS A 90 -7.80 -18.63 8.55
C LYS A 90 -7.51 -19.61 9.70
N HIS A 91 -6.24 -19.84 10.07
CA HIS A 91 -5.88 -20.69 11.19
C HIS A 91 -6.39 -20.15 12.52
N MET A 92 -6.33 -18.84 12.75
CA MET A 92 -6.86 -18.21 13.95
C MET A 92 -8.38 -18.44 14.09
N LEU A 93 -9.12 -18.38 13.00
CA LEU A 93 -10.58 -18.59 12.99
C LEU A 93 -11.00 -20.07 13.14
N THR A 94 -10.20 -21.01 12.60
CA THR A 94 -10.56 -22.44 12.60
C THR A 94 -10.09 -23.22 13.81
N SER A 95 -9.06 -22.78 14.52
CA SER A 95 -8.40 -23.56 15.58
C SER A 95 -8.83 -23.20 17.00
N ASN A 96 -9.85 -22.37 17.22
CA ASN A 96 -10.26 -21.88 18.56
C ASN A 96 -9.09 -21.35 19.42
N VAL A 97 -7.95 -21.05 18.82
CA VAL A 97 -6.75 -20.54 19.49
C VAL A 97 -6.87 -19.02 19.61
N THR A 98 -7.68 -18.60 20.57
CA THR A 98 -7.75 -17.20 20.95
C THR A 98 -6.56 -16.84 21.83
N PHE A 99 -5.71 -15.93 21.35
CA PHE A 99 -4.64 -15.29 22.15
C PHE A 99 -3.62 -16.20 22.81
N SER A 100 -2.89 -16.98 22.00
CA SER A 100 -1.64 -17.57 22.49
C SER A 100 -0.53 -16.51 22.54
N PRO A 101 0.49 -16.63 23.39
CA PRO A 101 1.66 -15.74 23.35
C PRO A 101 2.33 -15.69 21.98
N ALA A 102 2.29 -16.79 21.21
CA ALA A 102 2.79 -16.85 19.84
C ALA A 102 2.02 -15.93 18.87
N THR A 103 0.69 -15.92 18.93
CA THR A 103 -0.17 -15.04 18.12
C THR A 103 0.13 -13.56 18.36
N THR A 104 0.41 -13.21 19.63
CA THR A 104 0.78 -11.84 20.02
C THR A 104 2.15 -11.44 19.46
N VAL A 105 3.09 -12.37 19.41
CA VAL A 105 4.42 -12.15 18.81
C VAL A 105 4.31 -11.97 17.30
N ASP A 106 3.52 -12.78 16.59
CA ASP A 106 3.31 -12.67 15.14
C ASP A 106 2.65 -11.34 14.74
N LEU A 107 1.65 -10.91 15.51
CA LEU A 107 1.03 -9.60 15.36
C LEU A 107 2.00 -8.45 15.67
N ALA A 108 2.88 -8.63 16.67
CA ALA A 108 3.85 -7.62 17.06
C ALA A 108 5.01 -7.49 16.07
N THR A 109 5.48 -8.62 15.52
CA THR A 109 6.61 -8.69 14.58
C THR A 109 6.25 -8.38 13.14
N GLY A 110 4.96 -8.36 12.77
CA GLY A 110 4.49 -8.18 11.41
C GLY A 110 4.33 -9.48 10.62
N ALA A 111 4.65 -10.65 11.18
CA ALA A 111 4.52 -11.93 10.49
C ALA A 111 3.06 -12.29 10.10
N ALA A 112 2.08 -11.68 10.79
CA ALA A 112 0.65 -11.82 10.47
C ALA A 112 0.20 -10.98 9.25
N TYR A 113 1.11 -10.30 8.58
CA TYR A 113 0.80 -9.40 7.47
C TYR A 113 1.63 -9.77 6.23
N GLU A 114 1.10 -9.44 5.07
CA GLU A 114 1.77 -9.59 3.79
C GLU A 114 1.65 -8.31 2.96
N TYR A 115 2.54 -8.15 1.98
CA TYR A 115 2.47 -7.05 1.03
C TYR A 115 1.70 -7.49 -0.21
N GLU A 116 0.75 -6.69 -0.64
CA GLU A 116 0.06 -6.84 -1.91
C GLU A 116 0.24 -5.57 -2.78
N PRO A 117 0.48 -5.74 -4.08
CA PRO A 117 0.79 -7.00 -4.80
C PRO A 117 2.25 -7.45 -4.58
N ALA A 118 2.50 -8.78 -4.56
CA ALA A 118 3.86 -9.32 -4.48
C ALA A 118 4.66 -9.20 -5.80
N LYS A 119 3.97 -8.94 -6.91
CA LYS A 119 4.56 -8.68 -8.23
C LYS A 119 4.10 -7.32 -8.71
N ILE A 120 5.05 -6.43 -8.95
CA ILE A 120 4.79 -5.05 -9.34
C ILE A 120 5.33 -4.81 -10.74
N TYR A 121 4.44 -4.33 -11.60
CA TYR A 121 4.82 -3.82 -12.91
C TYR A 121 4.70 -2.30 -12.91
N VAL A 122 5.80 -1.61 -13.16
CA VAL A 122 5.83 -0.14 -13.22
C VAL A 122 5.89 0.32 -14.67
N HIS A 123 4.82 0.97 -15.12
CA HIS A 123 4.80 1.59 -16.45
C HIS A 123 5.49 2.95 -16.41
N MET A 124 6.66 3.04 -17.04
CA MET A 124 7.45 4.26 -17.17
C MET A 124 7.01 5.06 -18.39
N ILE A 125 6.72 6.35 -18.21
CA ILE A 125 6.28 7.27 -19.26
C ILE A 125 7.47 8.17 -19.64
N GLU A 126 7.79 8.24 -20.92
CA GLU A 126 8.81 9.14 -21.43
C GLU A 126 8.37 10.61 -21.26
N LYS A 127 9.26 11.45 -20.72
CA LYS A 127 8.99 12.87 -20.52
C LYS A 127 8.75 13.57 -21.86
N GLY A 128 7.67 14.37 -21.94
CA GLY A 128 7.28 15.08 -23.15
C GLY A 128 6.56 14.22 -24.20
N SER A 129 6.34 12.93 -23.92
CA SER A 129 5.48 12.08 -24.77
C SER A 129 4.02 12.54 -24.73
N ALA A 130 3.23 12.09 -25.70
CA ALA A 130 1.79 12.38 -25.72
C ALA A 130 1.09 11.92 -24.44
N GLU A 131 1.51 10.79 -23.89
CA GLU A 131 0.99 10.22 -22.64
C GLU A 131 1.36 11.09 -21.42
N ASP A 132 2.60 11.61 -21.35
CA ASP A 132 3.02 12.54 -20.28
C ASP A 132 2.23 13.85 -20.35
N LEU A 133 2.06 14.41 -21.53
CA LEU A 133 1.30 15.65 -21.74
C LEU A 133 -0.18 15.48 -21.41
N GLU A 134 -0.77 14.34 -21.75
CA GLU A 134 -2.15 14.01 -21.39
C GLU A 134 -2.31 13.87 -19.86
N GLN A 135 -1.39 13.17 -19.21
CA GLN A 135 -1.40 13.04 -17.75
C GLN A 135 -1.29 14.41 -17.06
N GLN A 136 -0.36 15.27 -17.52
CA GLN A 136 -0.20 16.62 -16.96
C GLN A 136 -1.48 17.47 -17.15
N ARG A 137 -2.13 17.37 -18.32
CA ARG A 137 -3.41 18.07 -18.57
C ARG A 137 -4.50 17.59 -17.61
N ASN A 138 -4.66 16.29 -17.44
CA ASN A 138 -5.65 15.72 -16.53
C ASN A 138 -5.39 16.16 -15.07
N GLU A 139 -4.11 16.19 -14.65
CA GLU A 139 -3.74 16.70 -13.33
C GLU A 139 -4.12 18.18 -13.14
N GLN A 140 -3.92 19.00 -14.18
CA GLN A 140 -4.32 20.42 -14.14
C GLN A 140 -5.84 20.57 -14.09
N GLU A 141 -6.58 19.76 -14.85
CA GLU A 141 -8.05 19.78 -14.84
C GLU A 141 -8.62 19.36 -13.48
N ILE A 142 -8.09 18.29 -12.87
CA ILE A 142 -8.46 17.84 -11.52
C ILE A 142 -8.20 18.94 -10.51
N ARG A 143 -7.00 19.51 -10.51
CA ARG A 143 -6.65 20.64 -9.64
C ARG A 143 -7.59 21.81 -9.81
N ARG A 144 -7.81 22.24 -11.05
CA ARG A 144 -8.69 23.37 -11.39
C ARG A 144 -10.13 23.11 -10.91
N PHE A 145 -10.68 21.94 -11.20
CA PHE A 145 -12.02 21.57 -10.79
C PHE A 145 -12.18 21.61 -9.27
N PHE A 146 -11.25 21.00 -8.54
CA PHE A 146 -11.25 21.02 -7.08
C PHE A 146 -11.14 22.42 -6.52
N MET A 147 -10.21 23.24 -7.03
CA MET A 147 -10.02 24.61 -6.59
C MET A 147 -11.26 25.51 -6.80
N LEU A 148 -11.95 25.34 -7.92
CA LEU A 148 -13.15 26.11 -8.23
C LEU A 148 -14.38 25.68 -7.43
N ASN A 149 -14.46 24.40 -7.05
CA ASN A 149 -15.64 23.83 -6.39
C ASN A 149 -15.37 23.40 -4.94
N TYR A 150 -14.32 23.92 -4.32
CA TYR A 150 -13.86 23.46 -2.99
C TYR A 150 -14.95 23.44 -1.92
N ASP A 151 -15.68 24.56 -1.78
CA ASP A 151 -16.70 24.70 -0.73
C ASP A 151 -17.89 23.76 -0.95
N ASP A 152 -18.30 23.60 -2.21
CA ASP A 152 -19.36 22.66 -2.56
C ASP A 152 -18.91 21.20 -2.37
N LEU A 153 -17.70 20.87 -2.77
CA LEU A 153 -17.11 19.54 -2.57
C LEU A 153 -17.00 19.19 -1.08
N LYS A 154 -16.63 20.14 -0.23
CA LYS A 154 -16.63 19.96 1.23
C LYS A 154 -18.03 19.72 1.78
N ALA A 155 -19.03 20.48 1.31
CA ALA A 155 -20.42 20.28 1.70
C ALA A 155 -20.97 18.92 1.24
N GLU A 156 -20.69 18.52 -0.02
CA GLU A 156 -21.10 17.23 -0.57
C GLU A 156 -20.41 16.05 0.14
N SER A 157 -19.10 16.17 0.44
CA SER A 157 -18.35 15.12 1.12
C SER A 157 -18.87 14.83 2.53
N SER A 158 -19.35 15.84 3.25
CA SER A 158 -19.95 15.66 4.59
C SER A 158 -21.25 14.84 4.57
N VAL A 159 -21.93 14.81 3.42
CA VAL A 159 -23.15 14.00 3.18
C VAL A 159 -22.81 12.66 2.50
N GLY A 160 -21.55 12.49 2.07
CA GLY A 160 -21.03 11.29 1.43
C GLY A 160 -21.42 11.12 -0.05
N ARG A 161 -22.06 12.13 -0.67
CA ARG A 161 -22.48 12.11 -2.08
C ARG A 161 -22.77 13.51 -2.63
N GLY A 162 -22.57 13.68 -3.94
CA GLY A 162 -22.91 14.92 -4.64
C GLY A 162 -22.47 14.88 -6.10
N GLU A 163 -23.05 15.74 -6.93
CA GLU A 163 -22.76 15.78 -8.36
C GLU A 163 -21.29 16.19 -8.66
N LYS A 164 -20.75 17.12 -7.89
CA LYS A 164 -19.37 17.57 -8.04
C LYS A 164 -18.40 16.52 -7.55
N THR A 165 -18.69 15.87 -6.42
CA THR A 165 -17.91 14.74 -5.89
C THR A 165 -17.91 13.58 -6.87
N LYS A 166 -19.06 13.25 -7.45
CA LYS A 166 -19.18 12.22 -8.49
C LYS A 166 -18.38 12.57 -9.75
N THR A 167 -18.49 13.81 -10.23
CA THR A 167 -17.73 14.28 -11.41
C THR A 167 -16.24 14.18 -11.18
N LEU A 168 -15.75 14.65 -10.03
CA LEU A 168 -14.33 14.57 -9.69
C LEU A 168 -13.84 13.13 -9.51
N ALA A 169 -14.68 12.25 -8.93
CA ALA A 169 -14.38 10.83 -8.81
C ALA A 169 -14.22 10.15 -10.18
N GLN A 170 -15.07 10.50 -11.15
CA GLN A 170 -14.95 10.03 -12.53
C GLN A 170 -13.68 10.54 -13.20
N MET A 171 -13.33 11.84 -13.05
CA MET A 171 -12.08 12.40 -13.58
C MET A 171 -10.84 11.70 -13.00
N MET A 172 -10.90 11.29 -11.75
CA MET A 172 -9.80 10.63 -11.05
C MET A 172 -9.81 9.10 -11.21
N ASN A 173 -10.88 8.52 -11.75
CA ASN A 173 -11.12 7.07 -11.85
C ASN A 173 -10.99 6.35 -10.50
N ILE A 174 -11.58 6.92 -9.46
CA ILE A 174 -11.66 6.35 -8.11
C ILE A 174 -13.12 6.28 -7.62
N PRO A 175 -13.44 5.42 -6.64
CA PRO A 175 -14.79 5.36 -6.07
C PRO A 175 -15.19 6.68 -5.39
N GLU A 176 -16.45 7.09 -5.55
CA GLU A 176 -16.99 8.34 -5.01
C GLU A 176 -16.87 8.41 -3.48
N ASN A 177 -17.14 7.30 -2.79
CA ASN A 177 -17.03 7.22 -1.33
C ASN A 177 -15.58 7.39 -0.83
N GLU A 178 -14.61 6.86 -1.56
CA GLU A 178 -13.18 7.06 -1.25
C GLU A 178 -12.79 8.52 -1.43
N LEU A 179 -13.22 9.14 -2.53
CA LEU A 179 -12.97 10.55 -2.79
C LEU A 179 -13.60 11.45 -1.73
N ALA A 180 -14.88 11.21 -1.38
CA ALA A 180 -15.57 11.97 -0.36
C ALA A 180 -14.83 11.96 0.98
N HIS A 181 -14.38 10.78 1.42
CA HIS A 181 -13.60 10.64 2.64
C HIS A 181 -12.26 11.40 2.58
N LYS A 182 -11.56 11.35 1.45
CA LYS A 182 -10.32 12.13 1.25
C LYS A 182 -10.57 13.64 1.31
N ILE A 183 -11.61 14.12 0.63
CA ILE A 183 -11.98 15.55 0.65
C ILE A 183 -12.31 16.00 2.07
N GLU A 184 -13.03 15.19 2.84
CA GLU A 184 -13.38 15.51 4.22
C GLU A 184 -12.13 15.70 5.09
N GLN A 185 -11.09 14.90 4.87
CA GLN A 185 -9.84 14.98 5.61
C GLN A 185 -8.91 16.11 5.18
N THR A 186 -9.15 16.76 4.04
CA THR A 186 -8.26 17.84 3.56
C THR A 186 -8.25 19.03 4.51
N GLY A 187 -7.05 19.47 4.90
CA GLY A 187 -6.84 20.60 5.82
C GLY A 187 -6.97 21.98 5.18
N GLY A 188 -7.14 22.06 3.85
CA GLY A 188 -7.28 23.32 3.13
C GLY A 188 -7.29 23.13 1.62
N LYS A 189 -7.63 24.23 0.91
CA LYS A 189 -7.85 24.21 -0.53
C LYS A 189 -6.60 23.81 -1.34
N GLU A 190 -5.46 24.45 -1.06
CA GLU A 190 -4.20 24.15 -1.77
C GLU A 190 -3.63 22.79 -1.41
N SER A 191 -3.61 22.45 -0.11
CA SER A 191 -3.11 21.14 0.34
C SER A 191 -3.98 20.00 -0.19
N GLY A 192 -5.30 20.18 -0.20
CA GLY A 192 -6.25 19.22 -0.75
C GLY A 192 -6.06 19.01 -2.25
N ALA A 193 -5.88 20.10 -3.03
CA ALA A 193 -5.60 19.97 -4.45
C ALA A 193 -4.32 19.18 -4.73
N ASN A 194 -3.26 19.40 -3.96
CA ASN A 194 -2.00 18.66 -4.10
C ASN A 194 -2.19 17.18 -3.73
N GLU A 195 -2.90 16.88 -2.67
CA GLU A 195 -3.18 15.52 -2.22
C GLU A 195 -4.01 14.74 -3.26
N LEU A 196 -5.03 15.37 -3.85
CA LEU A 196 -5.84 14.75 -4.90
C LEU A 196 -5.04 14.45 -6.16
N VAL A 197 -4.18 15.36 -6.60
CA VAL A 197 -3.27 15.10 -7.73
C VAL A 197 -2.35 13.92 -7.43
N GLN A 198 -1.81 13.81 -6.20
CA GLN A 198 -1.01 12.64 -5.81
C GLN A 198 -1.85 11.35 -5.80
N THR A 199 -3.09 11.42 -5.34
CA THR A 199 -4.02 10.28 -5.37
C THR A 199 -4.31 9.83 -6.80
N TYR A 200 -4.57 10.77 -7.72
CA TYR A 200 -4.75 10.48 -9.14
C TYR A 200 -3.52 9.79 -9.75
N ARG A 201 -2.31 10.30 -9.49
CA ARG A 201 -1.06 9.69 -9.94
C ARG A 201 -0.93 8.23 -9.49
N ARG A 202 -1.31 7.94 -8.25
CA ARG A 202 -1.31 6.56 -7.70
C ARG A 202 -2.31 5.69 -8.44
N ALA A 203 -3.55 6.15 -8.60
CA ALA A 203 -4.62 5.41 -9.28
C ALA A 203 -4.22 5.03 -10.72
N VAL A 204 -3.63 5.97 -11.47
CA VAL A 204 -3.15 5.72 -12.84
C VAL A 204 -1.98 4.72 -12.87
N THR A 205 -1.14 4.69 -11.82
CA THR A 205 0.00 3.76 -11.75
C THR A 205 -0.44 2.33 -11.40
N THR A 206 -1.50 2.16 -10.61
CA THR A 206 -1.96 0.85 -10.11
C THR A 206 -2.90 0.13 -11.09
N ASN A 207 -3.63 0.88 -11.94
CA ASN A 207 -4.66 0.32 -12.84
C ASN A 207 -4.12 -0.06 -14.24
N ARG A 208 -2.81 -0.08 -14.46
CA ARG A 208 -2.12 -0.52 -15.69
C ARG A 208 -1.13 -1.63 -15.35
#